data_dff4bc71c9050989ebbc2f7cc6ea9add
#
_entry.id   dff4bc71c9050989ebbc2f7cc6ea9add
#
_cell.length_a   1.000
_cell.length_b   1.000
_cell.length_c   1.000
_cell.angle_alpha   90.00
_cell.angle_beta   90.00
_cell.angle_gamma   90.00
#
_symmetry.space_group_name_H-M   'P 1'
#
loop_
_entity.id
_entity.type
_entity.pdbx_description
1 polymer ?
#
loop_
_entity_poly.entity_id
_entity_poly.type
_entity_poly.pdbx_seq_one_letter_code
_entity_poly.pdbx_strand_id
1 'polypeptide(L)'
;VRVLLVRASDVPTYVEYGGADLGVAGRDVLIEHGGAGLYQPLDLRIARCHMAVAVPEGFDYPAAVRQGSRITVATKYTSIARQFFADKGVHVDLIKLYGSMELAPLTGMAHAIVDLVSTGKTLSANKLVEVEHIMDISSRLIVNQAALKLKTAPIRRIIDAFAGAIDASEKV
;
A
#
# COMPACT_ATOMS: atom_id res chain seq x y z
N VAL A 1 5.30 27.63 -2.13
CA VAL A 1 4.98 26.21 -2.39
C VAL A 1 3.76 26.14 -3.31
N ARG A 2 3.84 25.35 -4.37
CA ARG A 2 2.71 25.03 -5.24
C ARG A 2 2.30 23.58 -4.97
N VAL A 3 1.00 23.32 -4.78
CA VAL A 3 0.45 22.01 -4.50
C VAL A 3 -0.23 21.45 -5.75
N LEU A 4 0.04 20.19 -6.07
CA LEU A 4 -0.62 19.43 -7.13
C LEU A 4 -1.44 18.31 -6.49
N LEU A 5 -2.70 18.17 -6.89
CA LEU A 5 -3.57 17.06 -6.50
C LEU A 5 -3.65 16.07 -7.66
N VAL A 6 -3.10 14.90 -7.45
CA VAL A 6 -3.09 13.80 -8.43
C VAL A 6 -3.58 12.51 -7.78
N ARG A 7 -3.81 11.46 -8.57
CA ARG A 7 -4.14 10.14 -8.00
C ARG A 7 -2.99 9.63 -7.13
N ALA A 8 -3.30 9.00 -6.02
CA ALA A 8 -2.30 8.47 -5.08
C ALA A 8 -1.28 7.55 -5.77
N SER A 9 -1.73 6.71 -6.73
CA SER A 9 -0.88 5.84 -7.54
C SER A 9 0.14 6.58 -8.40
N ASP A 10 -0.11 7.84 -8.74
CA ASP A 10 0.71 8.60 -9.67
C ASP A 10 1.74 9.48 -8.94
N VAL A 11 1.51 9.74 -7.63
CA VAL A 11 2.41 10.58 -6.82
C VAL A 11 3.87 10.15 -6.91
N PRO A 12 4.23 8.86 -6.74
CA PRO A 12 5.62 8.42 -6.85
C PRO A 12 6.24 8.77 -8.21
N THR A 13 5.50 8.54 -9.29
CA THR A 13 5.95 8.85 -10.65
C THR A 13 6.20 10.35 -10.85
N TYR A 14 5.28 11.21 -10.37
CA TYR A 14 5.49 12.67 -10.46
C TYR A 14 6.75 13.12 -9.73
N VAL A 15 7.03 12.54 -8.57
CA VAL A 15 8.22 12.88 -7.79
C VAL A 15 9.48 12.27 -8.43
N GLU A 16 9.44 11.03 -8.86
CA GLU A 16 10.59 10.34 -9.48
C GLU A 16 11.08 11.07 -10.73
N TYR A 17 10.18 11.49 -11.60
CA TYR A 17 10.51 12.18 -12.85
C TYR A 17 10.64 13.71 -12.70
N GLY A 18 10.61 14.23 -11.48
CA GLY A 18 10.84 15.66 -11.20
C GLY A 18 9.68 16.59 -11.57
N GLY A 19 8.49 16.05 -11.83
CA GLY A 19 7.26 16.83 -11.96
C GLY A 19 6.82 17.50 -10.65
N ALA A 20 7.28 16.90 -9.52
CA ALA A 20 7.20 17.48 -8.19
C ALA A 20 8.51 17.24 -7.43
N ASP A 21 8.90 18.17 -6.56
CA ASP A 21 10.09 18.03 -5.73
C ASP A 21 9.86 17.08 -4.53
N LEU A 22 8.63 17.11 -3.99
CA LEU A 22 8.18 16.27 -2.87
C LEU A 22 6.78 15.72 -3.17
N GLY A 23 6.42 14.67 -2.45
CA GLY A 23 5.07 14.10 -2.51
C GLY A 23 4.69 13.42 -1.20
N VAL A 24 3.40 13.18 -1.02
CA VAL A 24 2.85 12.36 0.05
C VAL A 24 2.15 11.16 -0.58
N ALA A 25 2.57 9.95 -0.21
CA ALA A 25 2.00 8.71 -0.72
C ALA A 25 1.95 7.64 0.37
N GLY A 26 1.00 6.72 0.27
CA GLY A 26 0.93 5.55 1.13
C GLY A 26 2.12 4.61 0.92
N ARG A 27 2.57 3.96 1.99
CA ARG A 27 3.65 2.96 1.93
C ARG A 27 3.35 1.84 0.94
N ASP A 28 2.09 1.43 0.83
CA ASP A 28 1.59 0.45 -0.13
C ASP A 28 1.89 0.86 -1.58
N VAL A 29 1.56 2.10 -1.92
CA VAL A 29 1.81 2.67 -3.26
C VAL A 29 3.30 2.72 -3.55
N LEU A 30 4.12 3.11 -2.58
CA LEU A 30 5.58 3.21 -2.75
C LEU A 30 6.23 1.85 -2.97
N ILE A 31 5.82 0.82 -2.23
CA ILE A 31 6.33 -0.55 -2.39
C ILE A 31 5.88 -1.13 -3.73
N GLU A 32 4.60 -0.97 -4.10
CA GLU A 32 4.08 -1.47 -5.37
C GLU A 32 4.75 -0.78 -6.58
N HIS A 33 5.11 0.51 -6.45
CA HIS A 33 5.84 1.28 -7.46
C HIS A 33 7.30 0.82 -7.61
N GLY A 34 7.89 0.22 -6.58
CA GLY A 34 9.29 -0.21 -6.56
C GLY A 34 10.26 0.83 -5.98
N GLY A 35 9.85 2.08 -5.76
CA GLY A 35 10.55 3.09 -4.96
C GLY A 35 11.95 3.51 -5.40
N ALA A 36 12.45 3.05 -6.55
CA ALA A 36 13.78 3.42 -7.06
C ALA A 36 13.85 4.94 -7.31
N GLY A 37 14.89 5.60 -6.82
CA GLY A 37 15.07 7.04 -7.04
C GLY A 37 14.31 7.97 -6.08
N LEU A 38 13.50 7.43 -5.16
CA LEU A 38 12.76 8.20 -4.18
C LEU A 38 13.43 8.13 -2.80
N TYR A 39 13.63 9.28 -2.18
CA TYR A 39 14.05 9.37 -0.78
C TYR A 39 12.82 9.50 0.11
N GLN A 40 12.75 8.71 1.18
CA GLN A 40 11.62 8.67 2.12
C GLN A 40 12.07 9.14 3.50
N PRO A 41 12.16 10.46 3.76
CA PRO A 41 12.70 10.97 5.02
C PRO A 41 11.79 10.73 6.22
N LEU A 42 10.45 10.69 6.02
CA LEU A 42 9.50 10.69 7.13
C LEU A 42 8.34 9.71 6.92
N ASP A 43 8.02 8.98 7.98
CA ASP A 43 6.70 8.40 8.20
C ASP A 43 5.81 9.48 8.80
N LEU A 44 4.77 9.89 8.07
CA LEU A 44 3.86 10.94 8.52
C LEU A 44 2.87 10.46 9.58
N ARG A 45 2.79 9.13 9.80
CA ARG A 45 1.95 8.47 10.81
C ARG A 45 0.45 8.79 10.69
N ILE A 46 0.01 9.22 9.53
CA ILE A 46 -1.40 9.50 9.19
C ILE A 46 -1.93 8.47 8.21
N ALA A 47 -3.26 8.42 8.06
CA ALA A 47 -3.97 7.45 7.21
C ALA A 47 -3.54 6.01 7.49
N ARG A 48 -3.42 5.65 8.77
CA ARG A 48 -3.00 4.33 9.21
C ARG A 48 -4.05 3.29 8.87
N CYS A 49 -3.59 2.21 8.24
CA CYS A 49 -4.34 1.00 7.97
C CYS A 49 -3.36 -0.17 7.87
N HIS A 50 -3.83 -1.33 7.50
CA HIS A 50 -2.94 -2.46 7.21
C HIS A 50 -3.35 -3.14 5.91
N MET A 51 -2.44 -3.89 5.32
CA MET A 51 -2.70 -4.75 4.19
C MET A 51 -2.88 -6.18 4.68
N ALA A 52 -3.90 -6.84 4.17
CA ALA A 52 -4.27 -8.18 4.61
C ALA A 52 -4.71 -9.07 3.47
N VAL A 53 -4.63 -10.39 3.69
CA VAL A 53 -5.33 -11.39 2.89
C VAL A 53 -6.71 -11.59 3.50
N ALA A 54 -7.75 -11.50 2.67
CA ALA A 54 -9.11 -11.81 3.09
C ALA A 54 -9.77 -12.83 2.15
N VAL A 55 -10.62 -13.68 2.73
CA VAL A 55 -11.33 -14.76 2.03
C VAL A 55 -12.81 -14.76 2.38
N PRO A 56 -13.69 -15.41 1.59
CA PRO A 56 -15.07 -15.62 1.99
C PRO A 56 -15.19 -16.36 3.32
N GLU A 57 -16.21 -16.01 4.11
CA GLU A 57 -16.57 -16.77 5.30
C GLU A 57 -16.76 -18.25 4.97
N GLY A 58 -16.12 -19.13 5.75
CA GLY A 58 -16.17 -20.59 5.54
C GLY A 58 -15.18 -21.16 4.53
N PHE A 59 -14.36 -20.33 3.87
CA PHE A 59 -13.28 -20.81 3.03
C PHE A 59 -12.12 -21.36 3.89
N ASP A 60 -11.72 -22.61 3.67
CA ASP A 60 -10.61 -23.23 4.41
C ASP A 60 -9.24 -22.77 3.83
N TYR A 61 -8.88 -21.53 4.17
CA TYR A 61 -7.62 -20.94 3.73
C TYR A 61 -6.37 -21.72 4.19
N PRO A 62 -6.27 -22.19 5.47
CA PRO A 62 -5.16 -23.00 5.91
C PRO A 62 -4.97 -24.30 5.11
N ALA A 63 -6.04 -24.95 4.70
CA ALA A 63 -5.95 -26.14 3.86
C ALA A 63 -5.50 -25.76 2.43
N ALA A 64 -6.05 -24.71 1.86
CA ALA A 64 -5.71 -24.23 0.52
C ALA A 64 -4.22 -23.90 0.36
N VAL A 65 -3.60 -23.25 1.35
CA VAL A 65 -2.17 -22.90 1.28
C VAL A 65 -1.25 -24.06 1.59
N ARG A 66 -1.67 -25.02 2.43
CA ARG A 66 -0.84 -26.21 2.80
C ARG A 66 -0.77 -27.26 1.71
N GLN A 67 -1.83 -27.45 0.95
CA GLN A 67 -1.92 -28.52 -0.06
C GLN A 67 -1.18 -28.21 -1.36
N GLY A 68 -0.45 -27.09 -1.43
CA GLY A 68 0.20 -26.64 -2.66
C GLY A 68 -0.79 -26.35 -3.78
N SER A 69 -2.09 -26.25 -3.45
CA SER A 69 -3.11 -25.85 -4.40
C SER A 69 -2.85 -24.43 -4.87
N ARG A 70 -3.06 -24.21 -6.15
CA ARG A 70 -2.92 -22.91 -6.76
C ARG A 70 -4.13 -22.07 -6.38
N ILE A 71 -3.96 -21.03 -5.56
CA ILE A 71 -5.03 -20.12 -5.21
C ILE A 71 -5.02 -18.90 -6.14
N THR A 72 -6.21 -18.44 -6.50
CA THR A 72 -6.37 -17.20 -7.27
C THR A 72 -6.66 -16.05 -6.33
N VAL A 73 -5.87 -14.99 -6.44
CA VAL A 73 -5.94 -13.80 -5.56
C VAL A 73 -6.18 -12.55 -6.40
N ALA A 74 -7.25 -11.82 -6.12
CA ALA A 74 -7.53 -10.54 -6.75
C ALA A 74 -6.95 -9.39 -5.92
N THR A 75 -6.23 -8.47 -6.56
CA THR A 75 -5.59 -7.36 -5.86
C THR A 75 -5.20 -6.22 -6.81
N LYS A 76 -5.09 -5.03 -6.26
CA LYS A 76 -4.42 -3.90 -6.89
C LYS A 76 -2.89 -3.98 -6.74
N TYR A 77 -2.41 -4.69 -5.72
CA TYR A 77 -1.03 -4.73 -5.23
C TYR A 77 -0.33 -6.02 -5.64
N THR A 78 -0.17 -6.19 -6.95
CA THR A 78 0.32 -7.47 -7.52
C THR A 78 1.77 -7.78 -7.17
N SER A 79 2.63 -6.77 -7.02
CA SER A 79 4.03 -6.95 -6.64
C SER A 79 4.15 -7.37 -5.17
N ILE A 80 3.42 -6.69 -4.29
CA ILE A 80 3.40 -7.00 -2.86
C ILE A 80 2.82 -8.40 -2.62
N ALA A 81 1.68 -8.71 -3.24
CA ALA A 81 1.05 -10.02 -3.09
C ALA A 81 1.95 -11.14 -3.60
N ARG A 82 2.58 -10.97 -4.76
CA ARG A 82 3.52 -11.96 -5.32
C ARG A 82 4.66 -12.25 -4.36
N GLN A 83 5.29 -11.21 -3.81
CA GLN A 83 6.40 -11.38 -2.87
C GLN A 83 5.94 -12.07 -1.59
N PHE A 84 4.83 -11.64 -1.00
CA PHE A 84 4.27 -12.20 0.22
C PHE A 84 4.00 -13.71 0.11
N PHE A 85 3.35 -14.15 -0.96
CA PHE A 85 3.06 -15.56 -1.17
C PHE A 85 4.30 -16.36 -1.56
N ALA A 86 5.23 -15.77 -2.31
CA ALA A 86 6.49 -16.41 -2.67
C ALA A 86 7.35 -16.68 -1.42
N ASP A 87 7.42 -15.74 -0.48
CA ASP A 87 8.17 -15.90 0.78
C ASP A 87 7.59 -17.03 1.65
N LYS A 88 6.32 -17.37 1.46
CA LYS A 88 5.64 -18.50 2.13
C LYS A 88 5.68 -19.81 1.34
N GLY A 89 6.24 -19.79 0.14
CA GLY A 89 6.24 -20.96 -0.75
C GLY A 89 4.86 -21.32 -1.31
N VAL A 90 3.92 -20.36 -1.35
CA VAL A 90 2.55 -20.56 -1.84
C VAL A 90 2.46 -20.09 -3.29
N HIS A 91 1.97 -20.96 -4.18
CA HIS A 91 1.73 -20.59 -5.57
C HIS A 91 0.39 -19.87 -5.73
N VAL A 92 0.43 -18.68 -6.32
CA VAL A 92 -0.77 -17.86 -6.56
C VAL A 92 -0.90 -17.44 -8.01
N ASP A 93 -2.14 -17.43 -8.51
CA ASP A 93 -2.51 -16.73 -9.74
C ASP A 93 -3.08 -15.36 -9.37
N LEU A 94 -2.42 -14.28 -9.79
CA LEU A 94 -2.81 -12.92 -9.45
C LEU A 94 -3.70 -12.31 -10.53
N ILE A 95 -4.87 -11.84 -10.12
CA ILE A 95 -5.78 -11.05 -10.97
C ILE A 95 -5.66 -9.59 -10.55
N LYS A 96 -5.14 -8.75 -11.46
CA LYS A 96 -5.02 -7.32 -11.20
C LYS A 96 -6.36 -6.62 -11.39
N LEU A 97 -6.85 -6.00 -10.31
CA LEU A 97 -7.99 -5.10 -10.31
C LEU A 97 -7.56 -3.70 -9.86
N TYR A 98 -8.37 -2.70 -10.17
CA TYR A 98 -8.10 -1.30 -9.79
C TYR A 98 -9.04 -0.78 -8.70
N GLY A 99 -10.06 -1.56 -8.35
CA GLY A 99 -11.04 -1.28 -7.31
C GLY A 99 -12.04 -2.42 -7.18
N SER A 100 -12.91 -2.35 -6.15
CA SER A 100 -13.96 -3.33 -5.87
C SER A 100 -13.45 -4.78 -5.79
N MET A 101 -12.30 -4.97 -5.13
CA MET A 101 -11.68 -6.28 -4.95
C MET A 101 -12.62 -7.27 -4.27
N GLU A 102 -13.43 -6.79 -3.34
CA GLU A 102 -14.43 -7.56 -2.57
C GLU A 102 -15.44 -8.30 -3.44
N LEU A 103 -15.67 -7.85 -4.67
CA LEU A 103 -16.59 -8.50 -5.60
C LEU A 103 -15.97 -9.75 -6.25
N ALA A 104 -14.66 -9.86 -6.33
CA ALA A 104 -14.00 -10.96 -7.02
C ALA A 104 -14.30 -12.32 -6.38
N PRO A 105 -14.25 -12.51 -5.05
CA PRO A 105 -14.67 -13.77 -4.42
C PRO A 105 -16.16 -14.03 -4.55
N LEU A 106 -16.99 -13.00 -4.50
CA LEU A 106 -18.46 -13.14 -4.60
C LEU A 106 -18.89 -13.67 -5.98
N THR A 107 -18.16 -13.34 -7.01
CA THR A 107 -18.42 -13.79 -8.39
C THR A 107 -17.72 -15.10 -8.74
N GLY A 108 -16.96 -15.68 -7.81
CA GLY A 108 -16.15 -16.88 -8.04
C GLY A 108 -14.90 -16.65 -8.90
N MET A 109 -14.53 -15.37 -9.14
CA MET A 109 -13.36 -15.03 -9.95
C MET A 109 -12.04 -15.25 -9.19
N ALA A 110 -12.05 -15.11 -7.86
CA ALA A 110 -10.89 -15.32 -7.01
C ALA A 110 -11.27 -16.06 -5.73
N HIS A 111 -10.31 -16.79 -5.14
CA HIS A 111 -10.47 -17.44 -3.84
C HIS A 111 -10.22 -16.48 -2.68
N ALA A 112 -9.34 -15.51 -2.89
CA ALA A 112 -8.92 -14.53 -1.89
C ALA A 112 -8.71 -13.16 -2.52
N ILE A 113 -8.63 -12.14 -1.66
CA ILE A 113 -8.18 -10.79 -2.04
C ILE A 113 -7.00 -10.37 -1.18
N VAL A 114 -6.17 -9.48 -1.72
CA VAL A 114 -5.19 -8.69 -0.94
C VAL A 114 -5.57 -7.23 -1.09
N ASP A 115 -5.94 -6.61 0.02
CA ASP A 115 -6.38 -5.21 0.02
C ASP A 115 -6.07 -4.51 1.35
N LEU A 116 -6.30 -3.20 1.39
CA LEU A 116 -6.15 -2.38 2.58
C LEU A 116 -7.36 -2.52 3.49
N VAL A 117 -7.08 -2.72 4.76
CA VAL A 117 -8.09 -2.82 5.82
C VAL A 117 -7.84 -1.70 6.83
N SER A 118 -8.84 -0.84 7.02
CA SER A 118 -8.81 0.21 8.04
C SER A 118 -9.70 -0.16 9.22
N THR A 119 -11.00 -0.34 8.98
CA THR A 119 -11.98 -0.68 10.03
C THR A 119 -12.60 -2.07 9.86
N GLY A 120 -12.27 -2.77 8.78
CA GLY A 120 -12.86 -4.06 8.45
C GLY A 120 -14.35 -4.03 8.00
N LYS A 121 -15.00 -2.87 8.02
CA LYS A 121 -16.42 -2.75 7.66
C LYS A 121 -16.73 -3.21 6.23
N THR A 122 -15.87 -2.90 5.27
CA THR A 122 -16.04 -3.33 3.87
C THR A 122 -15.94 -4.85 3.76
N LEU A 123 -15.00 -5.48 4.44
CA LEU A 123 -14.87 -6.94 4.46
C LEU A 123 -16.14 -7.58 5.03
N SER A 124 -16.55 -7.17 6.22
CA SER A 124 -17.74 -7.72 6.89
C SER A 124 -19.01 -7.53 6.07
N ALA A 125 -19.20 -6.37 5.43
CA ALA A 125 -20.34 -6.10 4.55
C ALA A 125 -20.42 -7.03 3.34
N ASN A 126 -19.27 -7.57 2.90
CA ASN A 126 -19.14 -8.50 1.77
C ASN A 126 -18.89 -9.95 2.21
N LYS A 127 -19.14 -10.29 3.48
CA LYS A 127 -18.92 -11.63 4.05
C LYS A 127 -17.50 -12.16 3.81
N LEU A 128 -16.53 -11.27 3.94
CA LEU A 128 -15.11 -11.59 3.88
C LEU A 128 -14.51 -11.52 5.28
N VAL A 129 -13.59 -12.40 5.56
CA VAL A 129 -12.82 -12.44 6.82
C VAL A 129 -11.33 -12.29 6.51
N GLU A 130 -10.65 -11.51 7.33
CA GLU A 130 -9.21 -11.38 7.30
C GLU A 130 -8.57 -12.66 7.85
N VAL A 131 -7.62 -13.23 7.11
CA VAL A 131 -6.94 -14.48 7.49
C VAL A 131 -5.44 -14.30 7.69
N GLU A 132 -4.82 -13.31 7.07
CA GLU A 132 -3.41 -13.00 7.27
C GLU A 132 -3.15 -11.49 7.18
N HIS A 133 -2.37 -10.99 8.12
CA HIS A 133 -1.80 -9.64 8.09
C HIS A 133 -0.51 -9.65 7.24
N ILE A 134 -0.39 -8.70 6.31
CA ILE A 134 0.79 -8.56 5.44
C ILE A 134 1.73 -7.49 5.98
N MET A 135 1.24 -6.25 6.15
CA MET A 135 2.04 -5.13 6.65
C MET A 135 1.19 -3.95 7.12
N ASP A 136 1.75 -3.15 8.01
CA ASP A 136 1.16 -1.86 8.40
C ASP A 136 1.47 -0.78 7.37
N ILE A 137 0.49 0.06 7.13
CA ILE A 137 0.50 1.14 6.15
C ILE A 137 0.30 2.48 6.85
N SER A 138 1.10 3.44 6.45
CA SER A 138 0.93 4.87 6.78
C SER A 138 1.42 5.72 5.61
N SER A 139 1.03 6.99 5.57
CA SER A 139 1.53 7.92 4.56
C SER A 139 2.99 8.28 4.81
N ARG A 140 3.75 8.41 3.74
CA ARG A 140 5.18 8.78 3.74
C ARG A 140 5.38 10.09 3.01
N LEU A 141 6.30 10.91 3.52
CA LEU A 141 6.86 12.01 2.73
C LEU A 141 7.95 11.42 1.83
N ILE A 142 7.87 11.73 0.54
CA ILE A 142 8.87 11.32 -0.45
C ILE A 142 9.49 12.54 -1.12
N VAL A 143 10.73 12.41 -1.53
CA VAL A 143 11.52 13.49 -2.12
C VAL A 143 12.27 13.00 -3.34
N ASN A 144 12.24 13.79 -4.41
CA ASN A 144 13.09 13.57 -5.56
C ASN A 144 14.58 13.77 -5.18
N GLN A 145 15.44 12.80 -5.45
CA GLN A 145 16.85 12.85 -5.04
C GLN A 145 17.62 13.99 -5.72
N ALA A 146 17.34 14.29 -6.98
CA ALA A 146 17.97 15.41 -7.67
C ALA A 146 17.51 16.76 -7.10
N ALA A 147 16.21 16.91 -6.84
CA ALA A 147 15.66 18.10 -6.20
C ALA A 147 16.27 18.33 -4.81
N LEU A 148 16.45 17.25 -4.02
CA LEU A 148 17.09 17.33 -2.70
C LEU A 148 18.51 17.91 -2.78
N LYS A 149 19.27 17.55 -3.82
CA LYS A 149 20.62 18.07 -4.04
C LYS A 149 20.62 19.51 -4.55
N LEU A 150 19.72 19.83 -5.49
CA LEU A 150 19.68 21.14 -6.15
C LEU A 150 18.98 22.22 -5.32
N LYS A 151 18.01 21.83 -4.50
CA LYS A 151 17.15 22.70 -3.69
C LYS A 151 17.22 22.33 -2.21
N THR A 152 18.40 22.00 -1.70
CA THR A 152 18.61 21.44 -0.35
C THR A 152 17.94 22.26 0.76
N ALA A 153 18.20 23.57 0.81
CA ALA A 153 17.70 24.41 1.91
C ALA A 153 16.15 24.50 1.97
N PRO A 154 15.43 24.82 0.89
CA PRO A 154 13.98 24.86 0.93
C PRO A 154 13.34 23.48 1.18
N ILE A 155 13.91 22.40 0.64
CA ILE A 155 13.39 21.06 0.87
C ILE A 155 13.56 20.64 2.33
N ARG A 156 14.74 20.87 2.92
CA ARG A 156 14.97 20.57 4.34
C ARG A 156 14.00 21.31 5.26
N ARG A 157 13.74 22.60 5.00
CA ARG A 157 12.75 23.35 5.78
C ARG A 157 11.37 22.70 5.76
N ILE A 158 10.96 22.15 4.62
CA ILE A 158 9.67 21.45 4.51
C ILE A 158 9.71 20.14 5.30
N ILE A 159 10.78 19.35 5.15
CA ILE A 159 10.96 18.09 5.91
C ILE A 159 10.90 18.38 7.42
N ASP A 160 11.65 19.39 7.89
CA ASP A 160 11.70 19.77 9.31
C ASP A 160 10.33 20.25 9.83
N ALA A 161 9.58 20.99 9.02
CA ALA A 161 8.22 21.40 9.35
C ALA A 161 7.26 20.21 9.50
N PHE A 162 7.34 19.22 8.62
CA PHE A 162 6.57 17.98 8.75
C PHE A 162 6.99 17.18 9.97
N ALA A 163 8.29 17.06 10.25
CA ALA A 163 8.79 16.36 11.43
C ALA A 163 8.27 17.01 12.73
N GLY A 164 8.35 18.33 12.83
CA GLY A 164 7.81 19.06 13.97
C GLY A 164 6.30 18.91 14.15
N ALA A 165 5.55 18.82 13.07
CA ALA A 165 4.11 18.60 13.13
C ALA A 165 3.76 17.18 13.62
N ILE A 166 4.53 16.17 13.21
CA ILE A 166 4.36 14.78 13.67
C ILE A 166 4.59 14.70 15.18
N ASP A 167 5.72 15.27 15.65
CA ASP A 167 6.07 15.27 17.09
C ASP A 167 5.04 15.99 17.95
N ALA A 168 4.43 17.05 17.41
CA ALA A 168 3.37 17.79 18.10
C ALA A 168 2.07 16.97 18.19
N SER A 169 1.74 16.20 17.15
CA SER A 169 0.52 15.38 17.13
C SER A 169 0.55 14.16 18.05
N GLU A 170 1.75 13.69 18.45
CA GLU A 170 1.91 12.57 19.40
C GLU A 170 1.81 12.99 20.88
N LYS A 171 1.83 14.28 21.15
CA LYS A 171 1.76 14.82 22.53
C LYS A 171 0.33 15.17 22.96
N VAL A 172 -0.64 15.03 22.09
CA VAL A 172 -2.07 15.26 22.32
C VAL A 172 -2.81 13.95 22.42
#